data_b5ad84178d9ba20ce3bc3d2b29b91e93
#
_entry.id   b5ad84178d9ba20ce3bc3d2b29b91e93
#
_cell.length_a   1.000
_cell.length_b   1.000
_cell.length_c   1.000
_cell.angle_alpha   90.00
_cell.angle_beta   90.00
_cell.angle_gamma   90.00
#
_symmetry.space_group_name_H-M   'P 1'
#
loop_
_entity.id
_entity.type
_entity.pdbx_description
1 polymer ?
#
loop_
_entity_poly.entity_id
_entity_poly.type
_entity_poly.pdbx_seq_one_letter_code
_entity_poly.pdbx_strand_id
1 'polypeptide(L)'
;MSHASREYVTFFPYSNNKSCEEKNVRIMTATDITVKTLKTVSNDDAAYLASLVRTVPGFPNPSIIFRDFLPIFSNARSSRILIDSLIDALPVPADSIDLIAGLEARGFLFGPLLASRLGKGFLAIRKAGKLPPPVITESYMLEYGQASIEIESDATKPGQRVLIVDDLIATGGTAKAAANIVKRAQGIVAGFSFVIELTGISGMSELCDYPCSSLITMPA
;
A
#
# COMPACT_ATOMS: atom_id res chain seq x y z
N MET A 1 34.77 18.15 6.13
CA MET A 1 34.41 17.15 7.13
C MET A 1 33.15 17.66 7.82
N SER A 2 31.98 17.24 7.36
CA SER A 2 30.67 17.65 7.87
C SER A 2 30.14 16.56 8.79
N HIS A 3 29.95 16.91 10.06
CA HIS A 3 29.34 16.04 11.06
C HIS A 3 27.82 16.03 10.84
N ALA A 4 27.29 14.92 10.39
CA ALA A 4 25.85 14.68 10.40
C ALA A 4 25.41 14.41 11.84
N SER A 5 24.59 15.31 12.36
CA SER A 5 23.94 15.19 13.67
C SER A 5 22.98 14.00 13.65
N ARG A 6 23.15 13.04 14.55
CA ARG A 6 22.25 11.91 14.78
C ARG A 6 21.21 12.34 15.81
N GLU A 7 19.96 12.51 15.40
CA GLU A 7 18.84 12.68 16.33
C GLU A 7 18.32 11.30 16.76
N TYR A 8 18.26 11.09 18.08
CA TYR A 8 17.65 9.92 18.70
C TYR A 8 16.26 10.31 19.20
N VAL A 9 15.25 9.60 18.76
CA VAL A 9 13.89 9.71 19.31
C VAL A 9 13.71 8.62 20.36
N THR A 10 13.57 9.01 21.62
CA THR A 10 13.33 8.10 22.75
C THR A 10 11.82 7.98 22.96
N PHE A 11 11.27 6.78 22.82
CA PHE A 11 9.89 6.48 23.18
C PHE A 11 9.80 6.04 24.65
N PHE A 12 8.91 6.67 25.42
CA PHE A 12 8.57 6.22 26.76
C PHE A 12 7.59 5.03 26.71
N PRO A 13 7.83 3.94 27.45
CA PRO A 13 6.89 2.83 27.50
C PRO A 13 5.72 3.16 28.45
N TYR A 14 4.52 2.80 28.02
CA TYR A 14 3.36 2.70 28.90
C TYR A 14 3.60 1.53 29.86
N SER A 15 3.63 1.83 31.17
CA SER A 15 4.02 0.86 32.19
C SER A 15 2.95 -0.19 32.42
N ASN A 16 3.30 -1.47 32.24
CA ASN A 16 2.97 -2.52 33.21
C ASN A 16 3.91 -3.72 33.04
N ASN A 17 4.74 -3.91 34.05
CA ASN A 17 5.50 -5.07 34.46
C ASN A 17 5.53 -6.32 33.58
N LYS A 18 6.60 -6.46 32.79
CA LYS A 18 7.41 -7.67 32.66
C LYS A 18 8.65 -7.29 31.82
N SER A 19 9.83 -7.72 32.26
CA SER A 19 11.12 -7.50 31.63
C SER A 19 11.07 -7.65 30.10
N CYS A 20 10.95 -6.52 29.41
CA CYS A 20 11.25 -6.42 27.98
C CYS A 20 12.67 -5.92 27.85
N GLU A 21 13.56 -6.73 27.32
CA GLU A 21 14.84 -6.25 26.79
C GLU A 21 14.55 -5.14 25.77
N GLU A 22 15.07 -3.96 26.03
CA GLU A 22 15.04 -2.83 25.08
C GLU A 22 15.83 -3.22 23.83
N LYS A 23 15.12 -3.68 22.80
CA LYS A 23 15.72 -3.77 21.47
C LYS A 23 15.83 -2.35 20.93
N ASN A 24 17.04 -1.80 20.94
CA ASN A 24 17.36 -0.55 20.27
C ASN A 24 17.04 -0.66 18.79
N VAL A 25 15.85 -0.24 18.38
CA VAL A 25 15.44 -0.18 16.97
C VAL A 25 16.09 1.05 16.35
N ARG A 26 17.08 0.82 15.50
CA ARG A 26 17.77 1.88 14.75
C ARG A 26 16.87 2.35 13.62
N ILE A 27 16.25 3.52 13.76
CA ILE A 27 15.48 4.16 12.67
C ILE A 27 16.50 4.83 11.75
N MET A 28 16.57 4.37 10.50
CA MET A 28 17.37 5.00 9.46
C MET A 28 16.47 5.89 8.60
N THR A 29 16.82 7.16 8.42
CA THR A 29 16.26 7.98 7.35
C THR A 29 16.84 7.44 6.04
N ALA A 30 15.95 6.97 5.17
CA ALA A 30 16.35 6.25 3.97
C ALA A 30 16.90 7.24 2.93
N THR A 31 18.18 7.13 2.61
CA THR A 31 18.83 7.81 1.46
C THR A 31 18.55 7.09 0.14
N ASP A 32 17.84 5.98 0.17
CA ASP A 32 17.54 5.07 -0.93
C ASP A 32 16.11 5.22 -1.49
N ILE A 33 15.36 6.23 -1.03
CA ILE A 33 13.99 6.50 -1.46
C ILE A 33 14.00 7.39 -2.70
N THR A 34 13.34 6.95 -3.76
CA THR A 34 13.03 7.78 -4.93
C THR A 34 11.53 8.08 -4.96
N VAL A 35 11.17 9.36 -5.03
CA VAL A 35 9.77 9.80 -5.18
C VAL A 35 9.53 10.18 -6.64
N LYS A 36 8.43 9.72 -7.21
CA LYS A 36 8.05 10.11 -8.58
C LYS A 36 7.73 11.61 -8.64
N THR A 37 8.17 12.26 -9.70
CA THR A 37 7.77 13.65 -9.98
C THR A 37 6.27 13.68 -10.29
N LEU A 38 5.54 14.48 -9.54
CA LEU A 38 4.09 14.65 -9.65
C LEU A 38 3.77 16.02 -10.27
N LYS A 39 2.60 16.16 -10.87
CA LYS A 39 2.20 17.40 -11.57
C LYS A 39 1.70 18.46 -10.62
N THR A 40 0.93 18.05 -9.60
CA THR A 40 0.21 18.94 -8.70
C THR A 40 0.80 18.98 -7.28
N VAL A 41 1.63 17.99 -6.92
CA VAL A 41 2.29 17.91 -5.61
C VAL A 41 3.72 18.45 -5.73
N SER A 42 4.08 19.38 -4.86
CA SER A 42 5.41 19.99 -4.86
C SER A 42 6.51 18.97 -4.49
N ASN A 43 7.74 19.23 -4.92
CA ASN A 43 8.88 18.40 -4.53
C ASN A 43 9.08 18.39 -3.00
N ASP A 44 8.79 19.50 -2.31
CA ASP A 44 8.89 19.59 -0.86
C ASP A 44 7.84 18.73 -0.15
N ASP A 45 6.60 18.69 -0.66
CA ASP A 45 5.56 17.81 -0.15
C ASP A 45 5.86 16.34 -0.44
N ALA A 46 6.41 16.02 -1.60
CA ALA A 46 6.86 14.67 -1.93
C ALA A 46 8.01 14.22 -1.01
N ALA A 47 9.01 15.07 -0.78
CA ALA A 47 10.11 14.81 0.16
C ALA A 47 9.60 14.68 1.59
N TYR A 48 8.61 15.50 1.99
CA TYR A 48 7.99 15.40 3.30
C TYR A 48 7.28 14.06 3.48
N LEU A 49 6.50 13.57 2.49
CA LEU A 49 5.89 12.23 2.57
C LEU A 49 6.94 11.13 2.72
N ALA A 50 8.00 11.18 1.90
CA ALA A 50 9.08 10.21 1.98
C ALA A 50 9.75 10.18 3.35
N SER A 51 9.94 11.34 3.99
CA SER A 51 10.55 11.46 5.31
C SER A 51 9.72 10.82 6.43
N LEU A 52 8.42 10.62 6.21
CA LEU A 52 7.52 9.96 7.18
C LEU A 52 7.54 8.43 7.07
N VAL A 53 8.08 7.87 5.99
CA VAL A 53 8.23 6.41 5.85
C VAL A 53 9.38 5.93 6.71
N ARG A 54 9.08 5.13 7.73
CA ARG A 54 10.09 4.57 8.63
C ARG A 54 10.66 3.28 8.07
N THR A 55 11.96 3.11 8.20
CA THR A 55 12.67 1.87 7.88
C THR A 55 12.98 1.13 9.19
N VAL A 56 12.44 -0.08 9.34
CA VAL A 56 12.59 -0.92 10.54
C VAL A 56 13.30 -2.22 10.14
N PRO A 57 14.63 -2.32 10.31
CA PRO A 57 15.35 -3.55 10.01
C PRO A 57 14.99 -4.68 10.99
N GLY A 58 14.92 -5.92 10.45
CA GLY A 58 14.71 -7.12 11.27
C GLY A 58 13.29 -7.32 11.77
N PHE A 59 12.27 -6.77 11.11
CA PHE A 59 10.86 -6.95 11.47
C PHE A 59 10.04 -7.43 10.24
N PRO A 60 9.14 -8.43 10.39
CA PRO A 60 8.85 -9.24 11.57
C PRO A 60 9.90 -10.31 11.87
N ASN A 61 10.87 -10.51 10.97
CA ASN A 61 11.98 -11.43 11.15
C ASN A 61 13.32 -10.78 10.69
N PRO A 62 14.49 -11.31 11.13
CA PRO A 62 15.80 -10.67 10.93
C PRO A 62 16.20 -10.36 9.48
N SER A 63 15.65 -11.06 8.51
CA SER A 63 15.96 -10.89 7.07
C SER A 63 15.13 -9.81 6.37
N ILE A 64 14.12 -9.24 7.05
CA ILE A 64 13.19 -8.29 6.45
C ILE A 64 13.53 -6.85 6.88
N ILE A 65 13.52 -5.95 5.91
CA ILE A 65 13.51 -4.50 6.14
C ILE A 65 12.07 -4.03 5.98
N PHE A 66 11.40 -3.77 7.11
CA PHE A 66 10.01 -3.33 7.09
C PHE A 66 9.91 -1.84 6.77
N ARG A 67 9.05 -1.48 5.81
CA ARG A 67 8.77 -0.11 5.41
C ARG A 67 7.43 0.30 6.01
N ASP A 68 7.47 1.13 7.05
CA ASP A 68 6.30 1.57 7.78
C ASP A 68 5.87 2.96 7.32
N PHE A 69 4.75 3.03 6.63
CA PHE A 69 4.15 4.27 6.13
C PHE A 69 3.00 4.79 7.01
N LEU A 70 2.64 4.06 8.09
CA LEU A 70 1.55 4.45 8.98
C LEU A 70 1.69 5.86 9.57
N PRO A 71 2.90 6.41 9.83
CA PRO A 71 3.05 7.78 10.30
C PRO A 71 2.44 8.84 9.38
N ILE A 72 2.26 8.54 8.08
CA ILE A 72 1.59 9.45 7.14
C ILE A 72 0.15 9.75 7.60
N PHE A 73 -0.54 8.79 8.22
CA PHE A 73 -1.94 8.96 8.64
C PHE A 73 -2.10 9.65 10.01
N SER A 74 -1.04 9.79 10.78
CA SER A 74 -1.10 10.47 12.07
C SER A 74 -1.21 12.01 11.94
N ASN A 75 -1.07 12.55 10.73
CA ASN A 75 -1.14 13.98 10.45
C ASN A 75 -2.05 14.27 9.27
N ALA A 76 -2.99 15.19 9.43
CA ALA A 76 -3.97 15.55 8.40
C ALA A 76 -3.34 16.13 7.13
N ARG A 77 -2.20 16.86 7.25
CA ARG A 77 -1.47 17.40 6.09
C ARG A 77 -0.89 16.25 5.26
N SER A 78 -0.15 15.33 5.88
CA SER A 78 0.48 14.22 5.15
C SER A 78 -0.55 13.27 4.52
N SER A 79 -1.66 12.98 5.24
CA SER A 79 -2.77 12.19 4.67
C SER A 79 -3.34 12.85 3.42
N ARG A 80 -3.54 14.18 3.43
CA ARG A 80 -4.04 14.93 2.27
C ARG A 80 -3.05 14.87 1.11
N ILE A 81 -1.77 15.15 1.37
CA ILE A 81 -0.72 15.10 0.35
C ILE A 81 -0.65 13.68 -0.27
N LEU A 82 -0.75 12.62 0.54
CA LEU A 82 -0.78 11.25 0.02
C LEU A 82 -1.94 11.04 -0.97
N ILE A 83 -3.15 11.44 -0.60
CA ILE A 83 -4.32 11.26 -1.48
C ILE A 83 -4.18 12.10 -2.75
N ASP A 84 -3.75 13.35 -2.65
CA ASP A 84 -3.52 14.22 -3.81
C ASP A 84 -2.43 13.63 -4.73
N SER A 85 -1.37 13.05 -4.15
CA SER A 85 -0.31 12.35 -4.89
C SER A 85 -0.82 11.11 -5.62
N LEU A 86 -1.67 10.31 -4.99
CA LEU A 86 -2.25 9.12 -5.62
C LEU A 86 -3.18 9.49 -6.78
N ILE A 87 -3.95 10.60 -6.65
CA ILE A 87 -4.80 11.11 -7.73
C ILE A 87 -3.95 11.60 -8.90
N ASP A 88 -2.86 12.33 -8.63
CA ASP A 88 -1.96 12.84 -9.67
C ASP A 88 -1.20 11.73 -10.40
N ALA A 89 -0.93 10.62 -9.72
CA ALA A 89 -0.23 9.45 -10.23
C ALA A 89 -1.16 8.32 -10.72
N LEU A 90 -2.45 8.56 -10.89
CA LEU A 90 -3.37 7.52 -11.38
C LEU A 90 -2.83 6.87 -12.65
N PRO A 91 -2.85 5.53 -12.76
CA PRO A 91 -2.32 4.81 -13.93
C PRO A 91 -3.23 4.94 -15.15
N VAL A 92 -4.48 5.35 -14.93
CA VAL A 92 -5.51 5.57 -15.97
C VAL A 92 -6.31 6.83 -15.62
N PRO A 93 -6.99 7.45 -16.60
CA PRO A 93 -7.88 8.58 -16.33
C PRO A 93 -8.95 8.24 -15.28
N ALA A 94 -9.26 9.17 -14.38
CA ALA A 94 -10.26 8.99 -13.32
C ALA A 94 -11.65 8.56 -13.84
N ASP A 95 -12.02 9.02 -15.05
CA ASP A 95 -13.28 8.65 -15.72
C ASP A 95 -13.28 7.20 -16.22
N SER A 96 -12.13 6.55 -16.26
CA SER A 96 -11.97 5.12 -16.57
C SER A 96 -12.09 4.22 -15.36
N ILE A 97 -12.42 4.76 -14.19
CA ILE A 97 -12.55 4.05 -12.94
C ILE A 97 -13.98 4.18 -12.44
N ASP A 98 -14.60 3.09 -12.03
CA ASP A 98 -15.94 3.05 -11.44
C ASP A 98 -15.89 2.73 -9.93
N LEU A 99 -14.93 1.91 -9.51
CA LEU A 99 -14.72 1.51 -8.12
C LEU A 99 -13.23 1.53 -7.74
N ILE A 100 -12.96 1.79 -6.48
CA ILE A 100 -11.65 1.59 -5.86
C ILE A 100 -11.71 0.34 -4.99
N ALA A 101 -10.82 -0.63 -5.21
CA ALA A 101 -10.72 -1.82 -4.40
C ALA A 101 -9.46 -1.77 -3.52
N GLY A 102 -9.63 -1.77 -2.20
CA GLY A 102 -8.51 -1.81 -1.26
C GLY A 102 -8.19 -3.22 -0.79
N LEU A 103 -6.90 -3.57 -0.67
CA LEU A 103 -6.46 -4.84 -0.11
C LEU A 103 -6.32 -4.75 1.42
N GLU A 104 -6.80 -5.78 2.13
CA GLU A 104 -6.68 -5.86 3.59
C GLU A 104 -5.21 -6.03 4.00
N ALA A 105 -4.72 -5.25 4.97
CA ALA A 105 -5.43 -4.26 5.77
C ALA A 105 -5.06 -2.83 5.37
N ARG A 106 -3.87 -2.61 4.78
CA ARG A 106 -3.28 -1.28 4.64
C ARG A 106 -3.87 -0.49 3.47
N GLY A 107 -4.34 -1.16 2.41
CA GLY A 107 -5.12 -0.53 1.36
C GLY A 107 -6.43 0.10 1.85
N PHE A 108 -6.96 -0.35 3.00
CA PHE A 108 -8.18 0.23 3.61
C PHE A 108 -7.93 1.59 4.26
N LEU A 109 -6.70 1.94 4.57
CA LEU A 109 -6.39 3.21 5.23
C LEU A 109 -6.57 4.40 4.30
N PHE A 110 -6.37 4.21 3.02
CA PHE A 110 -6.44 5.30 2.03
C PHE A 110 -7.40 5.01 0.86
N GLY A 111 -7.72 3.75 0.59
CA GLY A 111 -8.67 3.38 -0.47
C GLY A 111 -10.02 4.10 -0.37
N PRO A 112 -10.72 4.11 0.77
CA PRO A 112 -11.95 4.85 0.96
C PRO A 112 -11.80 6.36 0.80
N LEU A 113 -10.65 6.93 1.25
CA LEU A 113 -10.36 8.36 1.08
C LEU A 113 -10.17 8.71 -0.40
N LEU A 114 -9.43 7.87 -1.13
CA LEU A 114 -9.23 8.02 -2.57
C LEU A 114 -10.57 7.89 -3.33
N ALA A 115 -11.37 6.88 -2.99
CA ALA A 115 -12.70 6.69 -3.59
C ALA A 115 -13.61 7.91 -3.38
N SER A 116 -13.67 8.42 -2.15
CA SER A 116 -14.43 9.63 -1.81
C SER A 116 -13.98 10.86 -2.61
N ARG A 117 -12.65 11.07 -2.72
CA ARG A 117 -12.08 12.20 -3.47
C ARG A 117 -12.36 12.12 -4.98
N LEU A 118 -12.44 10.91 -5.53
CA LEU A 118 -12.74 10.65 -6.94
C LEU A 118 -14.26 10.55 -7.22
N GLY A 119 -15.12 10.59 -6.18
CA GLY A 119 -16.55 10.38 -6.32
C GLY A 119 -16.91 8.95 -6.76
N LYS A 120 -16.12 7.95 -6.33
CA LYS A 120 -16.28 6.52 -6.67
C LYS A 120 -16.70 5.70 -5.46
N GLY A 121 -17.24 4.50 -5.68
CA GLY A 121 -17.48 3.52 -4.62
C GLY A 121 -16.18 2.85 -4.15
N PHE A 122 -16.24 2.24 -2.97
CA PHE A 122 -15.15 1.46 -2.42
C PHE A 122 -15.53 -0.02 -2.26
N LEU A 123 -14.64 -0.91 -2.64
CA LEU A 123 -14.74 -2.35 -2.53
C LEU A 123 -13.63 -2.87 -1.61
N ALA A 124 -14.00 -3.65 -0.59
CA ALA A 124 -13.04 -4.28 0.30
C ALA A 124 -12.64 -5.67 -0.21
N ILE A 125 -11.36 -5.88 -0.50
CA ILE A 125 -10.78 -7.21 -0.74
C ILE A 125 -10.16 -7.67 0.57
N ARG A 126 -10.70 -8.75 1.17
CA ARG A 126 -10.34 -9.18 2.52
C ARG A 126 -9.63 -10.51 2.53
N LYS A 127 -8.91 -10.79 3.61
CA LYS A 127 -8.41 -12.14 3.90
C LYS A 127 -9.60 -13.08 4.12
N ALA A 128 -9.49 -14.33 3.67
CA ALA A 128 -10.57 -15.31 3.77
C ALA A 128 -11.12 -15.48 5.18
N GLY A 129 -12.44 -15.65 5.29
CA GLY A 129 -13.15 -15.77 6.57
C GLY A 129 -13.46 -14.45 7.27
N LYS A 130 -13.32 -13.31 6.57
CA LYS A 130 -13.57 -11.97 7.14
C LYS A 130 -14.83 -11.29 6.59
N LEU A 131 -15.45 -11.86 5.57
CA LEU A 131 -16.70 -11.36 4.98
C LEU A 131 -17.85 -12.34 5.24
N PRO A 132 -19.10 -11.82 5.38
CA PRO A 132 -20.27 -12.69 5.42
C PRO A 132 -20.52 -13.31 4.04
N PRO A 133 -21.01 -14.57 3.97
CA PRO A 133 -21.38 -15.18 2.69
C PRO A 133 -22.63 -14.50 2.08
N PRO A 134 -22.81 -14.54 0.73
CA PRO A 134 -21.97 -15.26 -0.24
C PRO A 134 -20.73 -14.48 -0.65
N VAL A 135 -19.60 -15.20 -0.76
CA VAL A 135 -18.30 -14.61 -1.16
C VAL A 135 -17.70 -15.34 -2.36
N ILE A 136 -16.85 -14.65 -3.11
CA ILE A 136 -15.93 -15.23 -4.08
C ILE A 136 -14.56 -15.28 -3.42
N THR A 137 -13.89 -16.43 -3.41
CA THR A 137 -12.57 -16.64 -2.80
C THR A 137 -11.53 -16.94 -3.86
N GLU A 138 -10.35 -16.34 -3.76
CA GLU A 138 -9.17 -16.61 -4.58
C GLU A 138 -8.00 -17.00 -3.71
N SER A 139 -7.36 -18.13 -4.02
CA SER A 139 -6.19 -18.61 -3.29
C SER A 139 -4.92 -18.39 -4.12
N TYR A 140 -3.82 -18.04 -3.44
CA TYR A 140 -2.54 -17.80 -4.08
C TYR A 140 -1.38 -18.28 -3.19
N MET A 141 -0.26 -18.57 -3.82
CA MET A 141 0.95 -19.01 -3.12
C MET A 141 1.72 -17.80 -2.59
N LEU A 142 2.19 -17.90 -1.37
CA LEU A 142 3.20 -17.03 -0.76
C LEU A 142 4.57 -17.74 -0.83
N GLU A 143 5.64 -17.03 -0.52
CA GLU A 143 6.96 -17.64 -0.36
C GLU A 143 6.94 -18.78 0.66
N TYR A 144 6.12 -18.64 1.71
CA TYR A 144 5.92 -19.63 2.76
C TYR A 144 4.43 -19.90 2.96
N GLY A 145 3.87 -20.86 2.19
CA GLY A 145 2.51 -21.32 2.35
C GLY A 145 1.51 -20.73 1.34
N GLN A 146 0.22 -20.89 1.66
CA GLN A 146 -0.90 -20.44 0.84
C GLN A 146 -1.69 -19.40 1.60
N ALA A 147 -2.15 -18.36 0.90
CA ALA A 147 -3.10 -17.39 1.40
C ALA A 147 -4.34 -17.34 0.50
N SER A 148 -5.43 -16.82 1.04
CA SER A 148 -6.66 -16.62 0.29
C SER A 148 -7.26 -15.27 0.62
N ILE A 149 -7.80 -14.63 -0.41
CA ILE A 149 -8.56 -13.38 -0.31
C ILE A 149 -9.97 -13.60 -0.82
N GLU A 150 -10.88 -12.75 -0.40
CA GLU A 150 -12.30 -12.84 -0.76
C GLU A 150 -12.93 -11.45 -0.95
N ILE A 151 -13.98 -11.42 -1.77
CA ILE A 151 -14.90 -10.30 -1.92
C ILE A 151 -16.34 -10.82 -1.80
N GLU A 152 -17.29 -9.94 -1.47
CA GLU A 152 -18.72 -10.24 -1.57
C GLU A 152 -19.07 -10.55 -3.02
N SER A 153 -19.95 -11.54 -3.25
CA SER A 153 -20.23 -12.05 -4.61
C SER A 153 -20.96 -11.04 -5.51
N ASP A 154 -21.59 -10.04 -4.91
CA ASP A 154 -22.29 -8.93 -5.58
C ASP A 154 -21.53 -7.59 -5.48
N ALA A 155 -20.26 -7.65 -5.08
CA ALA A 155 -19.40 -6.48 -4.86
C ALA A 155 -19.18 -5.63 -6.12
N THR A 156 -19.30 -6.23 -7.31
CA THR A 156 -19.19 -5.54 -8.60
C THR A 156 -20.38 -5.83 -9.49
N LYS A 157 -20.77 -4.85 -10.30
CA LYS A 157 -21.68 -5.10 -11.44
C LYS A 157 -20.84 -5.51 -12.66
N PRO A 158 -21.41 -6.35 -13.57
CA PRO A 158 -20.71 -6.72 -14.79
C PRO A 158 -20.15 -5.51 -15.55
N GLY A 159 -18.87 -5.57 -15.89
CA GLY A 159 -18.17 -4.53 -16.65
C GLY A 159 -17.70 -3.32 -15.85
N GLN A 160 -17.97 -3.22 -14.54
CA GLN A 160 -17.41 -2.14 -13.73
C GLN A 160 -15.89 -2.18 -13.70
N ARG A 161 -15.26 -1.02 -13.90
CA ARG A 161 -13.81 -0.84 -13.97
C ARG A 161 -13.28 -0.55 -12.57
N VAL A 162 -12.43 -1.42 -12.07
CA VAL A 162 -11.94 -1.43 -10.69
C VAL A 162 -10.45 -1.07 -10.67
N LEU A 163 -10.08 0.01 -9.98
CA LEU A 163 -8.70 0.31 -9.61
C LEU A 163 -8.38 -0.38 -8.28
N ILE A 164 -7.39 -1.26 -8.29
CA ILE A 164 -6.94 -1.98 -7.10
C ILE A 164 -5.83 -1.18 -6.43
N VAL A 165 -5.93 -0.98 -5.11
CA VAL A 165 -4.98 -0.17 -4.35
C VAL A 165 -4.43 -0.93 -3.14
N ASP A 166 -3.13 -0.80 -2.91
CA ASP A 166 -2.47 -1.28 -1.70
C ASP A 166 -1.30 -0.36 -1.35
N ASP A 167 -0.80 -0.47 -0.14
CA ASP A 167 0.31 0.35 0.31
C ASP A 167 1.64 -0.02 -0.34
N LEU A 168 1.88 -1.31 -0.59
CA LEU A 168 3.17 -1.80 -1.04
C LEU A 168 3.01 -2.94 -2.05
N ILE A 169 3.84 -2.91 -3.09
CA ILE A 169 4.04 -4.07 -3.96
C ILE A 169 5.44 -4.66 -3.75
N ALA A 170 5.49 -5.96 -3.38
CA ALA A 170 6.71 -6.75 -3.24
C ALA A 170 6.78 -7.81 -4.36
N THR A 171 6.27 -9.01 -4.14
CA THR A 171 6.28 -10.11 -5.12
C THR A 171 5.12 -10.05 -6.12
N GLY A 172 4.09 -9.24 -5.88
CA GLY A 172 2.93 -9.10 -6.75
C GLY A 172 1.85 -10.19 -6.58
N GLY A 173 2.09 -11.25 -5.83
CA GLY A 173 1.17 -12.39 -5.71
C GLY A 173 -0.23 -12.00 -5.21
N THR A 174 -0.31 -11.16 -4.17
CA THR A 174 -1.60 -10.67 -3.64
C THR A 174 -2.32 -9.80 -4.66
N ALA A 175 -1.60 -8.92 -5.35
CA ALA A 175 -2.19 -8.05 -6.37
C ALA A 175 -2.72 -8.85 -7.57
N LYS A 176 -1.99 -9.89 -8.00
CA LYS A 176 -2.44 -10.80 -9.06
C LYS A 176 -3.69 -11.59 -8.65
N ALA A 177 -3.73 -12.08 -7.42
CA ALA A 177 -4.93 -12.71 -6.88
C ALA A 177 -6.13 -11.75 -6.83
N ALA A 178 -5.88 -10.48 -6.49
CA ALA A 178 -6.90 -9.43 -6.50
C ALA A 178 -7.42 -9.15 -7.92
N ALA A 179 -6.57 -9.18 -8.94
CA ALA A 179 -7.00 -9.09 -10.33
C ALA A 179 -7.93 -10.26 -10.72
N ASN A 180 -7.56 -11.47 -10.33
CA ASN A 180 -8.33 -12.67 -10.65
C ASN A 180 -9.71 -12.63 -9.98
N ILE A 181 -9.77 -12.26 -8.69
CA ILE A 181 -11.04 -12.24 -7.96
C ILE A 181 -11.99 -11.16 -8.51
N VAL A 182 -11.49 -9.99 -8.91
CA VAL A 182 -12.27 -8.93 -9.57
C VAL A 182 -12.85 -9.43 -10.89
N LYS A 183 -12.05 -10.13 -11.72
CA LYS A 183 -12.54 -10.72 -12.98
C LYS A 183 -13.61 -11.79 -12.74
N ARG A 184 -13.44 -12.65 -11.73
CA ARG A 184 -14.43 -13.65 -11.33
C ARG A 184 -15.74 -13.04 -10.86
N ALA A 185 -15.67 -11.85 -10.25
CA ALA A 185 -16.85 -11.05 -9.91
C ALA A 185 -17.39 -10.22 -11.09
N GLN A 186 -16.98 -10.55 -12.33
CA GLN A 186 -17.39 -9.89 -13.58
C GLN A 186 -16.97 -8.42 -13.70
N GLY A 187 -16.06 -7.92 -12.84
CA GLY A 187 -15.43 -6.63 -12.97
C GLY A 187 -14.29 -6.62 -14.01
N ILE A 188 -13.87 -5.44 -14.40
CA ILE A 188 -12.72 -5.18 -15.27
C ILE A 188 -11.64 -4.53 -14.41
N VAL A 189 -10.44 -5.07 -14.40
CA VAL A 189 -9.30 -4.43 -13.72
C VAL A 189 -8.86 -3.23 -14.54
N ALA A 190 -9.10 -2.02 -14.01
CA ALA A 190 -8.68 -0.76 -14.64
C ALA A 190 -7.16 -0.52 -14.47
N GLY A 191 -6.59 -1.00 -13.38
CA GLY A 191 -5.18 -0.85 -13.08
C GLY A 191 -4.88 -1.03 -11.59
N PHE A 192 -3.63 -0.73 -11.23
CA PHE A 192 -3.14 -0.81 -9.85
C PHE A 192 -2.46 0.48 -9.42
N SER A 193 -2.68 0.88 -8.16
CA SER A 193 -1.99 2.03 -7.59
C SER A 193 -1.44 1.66 -6.20
N PHE A 194 -0.13 1.84 -6.05
CA PHE A 194 0.61 1.54 -4.82
C PHE A 194 1.24 2.80 -4.25
N VAL A 195 1.40 2.86 -2.94
CA VAL A 195 2.20 3.92 -2.31
C VAL A 195 3.68 3.61 -2.51
N ILE A 196 4.10 2.35 -2.26
CA ILE A 196 5.49 1.91 -2.28
C ILE A 196 5.68 0.75 -3.26
N GLU A 197 6.73 0.83 -4.06
CA GLU A 197 7.26 -0.27 -4.86
C GLU A 197 8.62 -0.69 -4.32
N LEU A 198 8.77 -1.96 -3.97
CA LEU A 198 10.07 -2.53 -3.62
C LEU A 198 10.81 -2.94 -4.88
N THR A 199 11.93 -2.27 -5.14
CA THR A 199 12.83 -2.61 -6.24
C THR A 199 13.70 -3.81 -5.89
N GLY A 200 14.13 -4.57 -6.91
CA GLY A 200 14.88 -5.81 -6.71
C GLY A 200 14.00 -7.04 -6.49
N ILE A 201 12.68 -6.84 -6.32
CA ILE A 201 11.67 -7.90 -6.33
C ILE A 201 10.74 -7.63 -7.52
N SER A 202 10.48 -8.63 -8.35
CA SER A 202 9.81 -8.46 -9.66
C SER A 202 8.29 -8.28 -9.57
N GLY A 203 7.76 -7.68 -8.50
CA GLY A 203 6.30 -7.59 -8.28
C GLY A 203 5.53 -6.83 -9.36
N MET A 204 6.09 -5.72 -9.86
CA MET A 204 5.46 -4.98 -10.96
C MET A 204 5.43 -5.77 -12.26
N SER A 205 6.39 -6.65 -12.52
CA SER A 205 6.40 -7.48 -13.73
C SER A 205 5.30 -8.55 -13.73
N GLU A 206 4.82 -8.97 -12.55
CA GLU A 206 3.66 -9.86 -12.43
C GLU A 206 2.34 -9.19 -12.85
N LEU A 207 2.34 -7.87 -12.98
CA LEU A 207 1.19 -7.04 -13.36
C LEU A 207 1.37 -6.38 -14.73
N CYS A 208 2.27 -6.88 -15.58
CA CYS A 208 2.63 -6.27 -16.87
C CYS A 208 1.44 -6.09 -17.85
N ASP A 209 0.37 -6.87 -17.67
CA ASP A 209 -0.86 -6.77 -18.47
C ASP A 209 -1.76 -5.60 -18.07
N TYR A 210 -1.41 -4.85 -17.03
CA TYR A 210 -2.25 -3.80 -16.46
C TYR A 210 -1.49 -2.48 -16.32
N PRO A 211 -2.19 -1.34 -16.47
CA PRO A 211 -1.64 -0.06 -16.05
C PRO A 211 -1.35 -0.05 -14.55
N CYS A 212 -0.12 0.30 -14.16
CA CYS A 212 0.31 0.32 -12.77
C CYS A 212 0.99 1.65 -12.42
N SER A 213 0.81 2.10 -11.20
CA SER A 213 1.55 3.24 -10.63
C SER A 213 2.03 2.96 -9.22
N SER A 214 3.14 3.61 -8.86
CA SER A 214 3.64 3.68 -7.49
C SER A 214 4.13 5.12 -7.23
N LEU A 215 4.03 5.62 -6.00
CA LEU A 215 4.51 6.97 -5.64
C LEU A 215 5.98 6.96 -5.28
N ILE A 216 6.42 5.96 -4.56
CA ILE A 216 7.74 5.85 -3.94
C ILE A 216 8.35 4.53 -4.37
N THR A 217 9.62 4.57 -4.78
CA THR A 217 10.40 3.36 -5.01
C THR A 217 11.54 3.28 -4.00
N MET A 218 11.79 2.10 -3.47
CA MET A 218 12.88 1.83 -2.54
C MET A 218 13.34 0.37 -2.63
N PRO A 219 14.59 0.05 -2.28
CA PRO A 219 15.08 -1.33 -2.24
C PRO A 219 14.29 -2.22 -1.26
N ALA A 220 14.22 -3.50 -1.59
CA ALA A 220 13.62 -4.54 -0.75
C ALA A 220 14.46 -4.84 0.50
#